data_256a9d0ad8554e58ec2ce73abaee1457
#
_entry.id   256a9d0ad8554e58ec2ce73abaee1457
#
_cell.length_a   1.000
_cell.length_b   1.000
_cell.length_c   1.000
_cell.angle_alpha   90.00
_cell.angle_beta   90.00
_cell.angle_gamma   90.00
#
_symmetry.space_group_name_H-M   'P 1'
#
loop_
_entity.id
_entity.type
_entity.pdbx_description
1 polymer ?
#
loop_
_entity_poly.entity_id
_entity_poly.type
_entity_poly.pdbx_seq_one_letter_code
_entity_poly.pdbx_strand_id
1 'polypeptide(L)'
;MTEQDWPEQDWADRHVARWRDHWIDVAFEDDVEAIVVRIGRLKRHFRLTTQAALAEVGLQDFEYDTLHHLMIRDTPGLASPSALAEDLGISNAGMTGRLDSLEKAGWIQRHPDADDRRRVGIEITKKGAAIWRRAMDLRGRAEDEVVHALEPDERATLAALLKKMTLVTEAPENDVSSGSSSAVSG
;
A
#
# COMPACT_ATOMS: atom_id res chain seq x y z
N MET A 1 11.33 -22.10 22.45
CA MET A 1 11.48 -20.84 21.68
C MET A 1 12.65 -20.11 22.32
N THR A 2 13.72 -19.88 21.58
CA THR A 2 14.84 -19.07 22.04
C THR A 2 14.36 -17.63 22.06
N GLU A 3 14.43 -17.01 23.26
CA GLU A 3 14.26 -15.59 23.47
C GLU A 3 15.18 -14.89 22.45
N GLN A 4 14.59 -14.18 21.48
CA GLN A 4 15.34 -13.52 20.43
C GLN A 4 15.95 -12.26 21.07
N ASP A 5 17.27 -12.26 21.25
CA ASP A 5 18.02 -11.17 21.87
C ASP A 5 18.06 -9.99 20.87
N TRP A 6 17.03 -9.14 20.94
CA TRP A 6 16.97 -7.93 20.16
C TRP A 6 17.94 -6.89 20.72
N PRO A 7 18.65 -6.12 19.86
CA PRO A 7 19.47 -5.02 20.34
C PRO A 7 18.62 -4.00 21.10
N GLU A 8 19.14 -3.53 22.24
CA GLU A 8 18.44 -2.57 23.10
C GLU A 8 18.02 -1.28 22.37
N GLN A 9 18.74 -0.88 21.32
CA GLN A 9 18.47 0.31 20.51
C GLN A 9 18.43 -0.01 19.02
N ASP A 10 17.38 0.42 18.37
CA ASP A 10 17.26 0.38 16.92
C ASP A 10 17.80 1.67 16.26
N TRP A 11 17.60 1.77 14.94
CA TRP A 11 17.99 2.97 14.19
C TRP A 11 17.16 4.20 14.60
N ALA A 12 15.88 4.04 14.93
CA ALA A 12 15.00 5.15 15.30
C ALA A 12 15.42 5.77 16.63
N ASP A 13 15.83 4.95 17.61
CA ASP A 13 16.32 5.45 18.90
C ASP A 13 17.56 6.33 18.72
N ARG A 14 18.50 5.89 17.87
CA ARG A 14 19.68 6.69 17.52
C ARG A 14 19.34 7.94 16.73
N HIS A 15 18.30 7.90 15.89
CA HIS A 15 17.83 9.03 15.12
C HIS A 15 17.22 10.10 16.04
N VAL A 16 16.30 9.71 16.92
CA VAL A 16 15.66 10.60 17.91
C VAL A 16 16.71 11.25 18.81
N ALA A 17 17.63 10.45 19.37
CA ALA A 17 18.74 10.97 20.21
C ALA A 17 19.57 12.03 19.48
N ARG A 18 19.90 11.78 18.20
CA ARG A 18 20.66 12.74 17.37
C ARG A 18 19.91 14.06 17.18
N TRP A 19 18.60 14.00 16.93
CA TRP A 19 17.78 15.20 16.75
C TRP A 19 17.63 16.00 18.04
N ARG A 20 17.49 15.33 19.19
CA ARG A 20 17.42 15.97 20.50
C ARG A 20 18.66 16.81 20.80
N ASP A 21 19.84 16.36 20.39
CA ASP A 21 21.10 17.04 20.58
C ASP A 21 21.38 18.12 19.51
N HIS A 22 20.55 18.21 18.47
CA HIS A 22 20.63 19.28 17.48
C HIS A 22 19.88 20.51 17.98
N TRP A 23 20.54 21.67 17.97
CA TRP A 23 20.04 22.99 18.31
C TRP A 23 19.05 23.53 17.24
N ILE A 24 18.08 22.73 16.83
CA ILE A 24 16.98 23.15 15.96
C ILE A 24 15.87 23.59 16.88
N ASP A 25 15.53 24.91 16.87
CA ASP A 25 14.42 25.48 17.64
C ASP A 25 13.04 24.97 17.16
N VAL A 26 12.90 23.66 17.00
CA VAL A 26 11.66 22.99 16.66
C VAL A 26 11.31 22.02 17.77
N ALA A 27 10.24 22.31 18.48
CA ALA A 27 9.71 21.40 19.48
C ALA A 27 9.03 20.20 18.78
N PHE A 28 9.46 18.99 19.10
CA PHE A 28 8.79 17.74 18.72
C PHE A 28 8.81 16.75 19.89
N GLU A 29 7.85 15.85 19.89
CA GLU A 29 7.74 14.82 20.90
C GLU A 29 8.55 13.58 20.44
N ASP A 30 9.45 13.10 21.30
CA ASP A 30 10.36 12.00 20.99
C ASP A 30 9.64 10.71 20.57
N ASP A 31 8.51 10.39 21.21
CA ASP A 31 7.70 9.21 20.92
C ASP A 31 6.96 9.35 19.59
N VAL A 32 6.47 10.54 19.24
CA VAL A 32 5.85 10.82 17.95
C VAL A 32 6.89 10.63 16.83
N GLU A 33 8.07 11.23 16.99
CA GLU A 33 9.16 11.07 16.02
C GLU A 33 9.59 9.60 15.90
N ALA A 34 9.77 8.91 17.01
CA ALA A 34 10.13 7.50 17.04
C ALA A 34 9.12 6.61 16.29
N ILE A 35 7.82 6.88 16.42
CA ILE A 35 6.75 6.17 15.72
C ILE A 35 6.83 6.48 14.22
N VAL A 36 6.89 7.75 13.82
CA VAL A 36 6.86 8.18 12.42
C VAL A 36 8.05 7.62 11.64
N VAL A 37 9.26 7.68 12.21
CA VAL A 37 10.45 7.17 11.52
C VAL A 37 10.47 5.64 11.42
N ARG A 38 9.91 4.92 12.42
CA ARG A 38 9.75 3.46 12.35
C ARG A 38 8.76 3.06 11.27
N ILE A 39 7.61 3.74 11.19
CA ILE A 39 6.63 3.52 10.11
C ILE A 39 7.27 3.77 8.74
N GLY A 40 7.99 4.87 8.58
CA GLY A 40 8.70 5.20 7.36
C GLY A 40 9.74 4.15 6.95
N ARG A 41 10.48 3.60 7.92
CA ARG A 41 11.46 2.55 7.69
C ARG A 41 10.81 1.21 7.32
N LEU A 42 9.75 0.80 8.02
CA LEU A 42 8.98 -0.40 7.69
C LEU A 42 8.35 -0.30 6.31
N LYS A 43 7.73 0.84 5.97
CA LYS A 43 7.19 1.10 4.63
C LYS A 43 8.25 0.95 3.54
N ARG A 44 9.46 1.49 3.77
CA ARG A 44 10.59 1.33 2.83
C ARG A 44 11.00 -0.13 2.70
N HIS A 45 11.10 -0.86 3.81
CA HIS A 45 11.45 -2.28 3.80
C HIS A 45 10.44 -3.09 2.98
N PHE A 46 9.14 -2.99 3.27
CA PHE A 46 8.09 -3.68 2.53
C PHE A 46 8.07 -3.33 1.04
N ARG A 47 8.35 -2.08 0.69
CA ARG A 47 8.48 -1.69 -0.71
C ARG A 47 9.64 -2.40 -1.40
N LEU A 48 10.81 -2.46 -0.78
CA LEU A 48 11.99 -3.10 -1.38
C LEU A 48 11.83 -4.61 -1.50
N THR A 49 11.26 -5.26 -0.48
CA THR A 49 10.98 -6.70 -0.51
C THR A 49 9.91 -7.05 -1.53
N THR A 50 8.86 -6.22 -1.68
CA THR A 50 7.85 -6.35 -2.74
C THR A 50 8.51 -6.25 -4.11
N GLN A 51 9.34 -5.23 -4.36
CA GLN A 51 10.05 -5.08 -5.63
C GLN A 51 10.95 -6.28 -5.95
N ALA A 52 11.66 -6.81 -4.97
CA ALA A 52 12.47 -8.01 -5.15
C ALA A 52 11.60 -9.25 -5.49
N ALA A 53 10.47 -9.43 -4.79
CA ALA A 53 9.52 -10.52 -5.07
C ALA A 53 8.92 -10.42 -6.47
N LEU A 54 8.56 -9.21 -6.92
CA LEU A 54 8.03 -8.98 -8.26
C LEU A 54 9.09 -9.24 -9.34
N ALA A 55 10.33 -8.81 -9.11
CA ALA A 55 11.44 -9.06 -10.02
C ALA A 55 11.72 -10.56 -10.19
N GLU A 56 11.58 -11.38 -9.13
CA GLU A 56 11.76 -12.84 -9.20
C GLU A 56 10.78 -13.49 -10.16
N VAL A 57 9.57 -12.96 -10.29
CA VAL A 57 8.54 -13.48 -11.20
C VAL A 57 8.45 -12.71 -12.52
N GLY A 58 9.29 -11.70 -12.72
CA GLY A 58 9.32 -10.90 -13.94
C GLY A 58 8.14 -9.93 -14.09
N LEU A 59 7.54 -9.50 -12.98
CA LEU A 59 6.49 -8.47 -12.94
C LEU A 59 7.10 -7.09 -12.64
N GLN A 60 6.56 -6.07 -13.31
CA GLN A 60 6.76 -4.67 -12.93
C GLN A 60 5.73 -4.27 -11.86
N ASP A 61 6.03 -3.26 -11.05
CA ASP A 61 5.13 -2.76 -10.00
C ASP A 61 3.73 -2.46 -10.56
N PHE A 62 3.65 -1.73 -11.69
CA PHE A 62 2.36 -1.36 -12.29
C PHE A 62 1.58 -2.55 -12.86
N GLU A 63 2.26 -3.60 -13.30
CA GLU A 63 1.63 -4.83 -13.78
C GLU A 63 1.02 -5.60 -12.63
N TYR A 64 1.78 -5.73 -11.54
CA TYR A 64 1.28 -6.33 -10.31
C TYR A 64 0.07 -5.57 -9.75
N ASP A 65 0.17 -4.25 -9.62
CA ASP A 65 -0.93 -3.42 -9.11
C ASP A 65 -2.21 -3.62 -9.94
N THR A 66 -2.08 -3.64 -11.27
CA THR A 66 -3.23 -3.83 -12.16
C THR A 66 -3.84 -5.23 -12.02
N LEU A 67 -3.01 -6.28 -11.97
CA LEU A 67 -3.49 -7.65 -11.74
C LEU A 67 -4.09 -7.81 -10.34
N HIS A 68 -3.51 -7.15 -9.33
CA HIS A 68 -3.98 -7.21 -7.96
C HIS A 68 -5.38 -6.58 -7.84
N HIS A 69 -5.56 -5.34 -8.34
CA HIS A 69 -6.87 -4.69 -8.36
C HIS A 69 -7.90 -5.47 -9.16
N LEU A 70 -7.50 -6.09 -10.28
CA LEU A 70 -8.39 -6.97 -11.04
C LEU A 70 -8.85 -8.19 -10.23
N MET A 71 -8.00 -8.72 -9.33
CA MET A 71 -8.29 -9.91 -8.55
C MET A 71 -9.06 -9.67 -7.25
N ILE A 72 -8.92 -8.49 -6.61
CA ILE A 72 -9.55 -8.19 -5.31
C ILE A 72 -10.94 -7.56 -5.41
N ARG A 73 -11.47 -7.39 -6.63
CA ARG A 73 -12.82 -6.86 -6.87
C ARG A 73 -13.91 -7.86 -6.46
N ASP A 74 -15.14 -7.36 -6.36
CA ASP A 74 -16.34 -8.19 -6.15
C ASP A 74 -16.57 -9.24 -7.26
N THR A 75 -16.04 -8.97 -8.46
CA THR A 75 -15.96 -9.90 -9.60
C THR A 75 -14.49 -10.25 -9.88
N PRO A 76 -13.87 -11.16 -9.11
CA PRO A 76 -12.44 -11.44 -9.23
C PRO A 76 -12.05 -11.87 -10.65
N GLY A 77 -11.07 -11.17 -11.20
CA GLY A 77 -10.55 -11.45 -12.54
C GLY A 77 -11.31 -10.80 -13.69
N LEU A 78 -12.39 -10.03 -13.42
CA LEU A 78 -13.22 -9.36 -14.43
C LEU A 78 -13.38 -7.87 -14.12
N ALA A 79 -13.17 -7.01 -15.11
CA ALA A 79 -13.38 -5.57 -14.96
C ALA A 79 -13.55 -4.87 -16.31
N SER A 80 -14.06 -3.63 -16.30
CA SER A 80 -13.88 -2.71 -17.41
C SER A 80 -12.57 -1.91 -17.27
N PRO A 81 -11.95 -1.43 -18.36
CA PRO A 81 -10.76 -0.58 -18.28
C PRO A 81 -10.97 0.68 -17.44
N SER A 82 -12.14 1.30 -17.54
CA SER A 82 -12.48 2.51 -16.79
C SER A 82 -12.59 2.26 -15.29
N ALA A 83 -13.19 1.13 -14.88
CA ALA A 83 -13.27 0.75 -13.48
C ALA A 83 -11.88 0.48 -12.88
N LEU A 84 -10.99 -0.19 -13.62
CA LEU A 84 -9.59 -0.38 -13.18
C LEU A 84 -8.81 0.93 -13.10
N ALA A 85 -9.07 1.87 -14.02
CA ALA A 85 -8.44 3.19 -13.99
C ALA A 85 -8.88 3.99 -12.76
N GLU A 86 -10.17 3.94 -12.41
CA GLU A 86 -10.73 4.55 -11.21
C GLU A 86 -10.14 3.96 -9.94
N ASP A 87 -10.14 2.63 -9.79
CA ASP A 87 -9.58 1.93 -8.64
C ASP A 87 -8.10 2.26 -8.39
N LEU A 88 -7.33 2.45 -9.46
CA LEU A 88 -5.90 2.77 -9.40
C LEU A 88 -5.59 4.26 -9.37
N GLY A 89 -6.62 5.12 -9.48
CA GLY A 89 -6.45 6.58 -9.50
C GLY A 89 -5.60 7.08 -10.69
N ILE A 90 -5.69 6.42 -11.85
CA ILE A 90 -4.93 6.77 -13.06
C ILE A 90 -5.86 7.17 -14.23
N SER A 91 -5.28 7.83 -15.23
CA SER A 91 -6.04 8.18 -16.43
C SER A 91 -6.38 6.95 -17.29
N ASN A 92 -7.47 7.02 -18.08
CA ASN A 92 -7.83 5.97 -19.03
C ASN A 92 -6.73 5.71 -20.07
N ALA A 93 -5.98 6.72 -20.48
CA ALA A 93 -4.84 6.57 -21.39
C ALA A 93 -3.70 5.76 -20.72
N GLY A 94 -3.39 6.06 -19.44
CA GLY A 94 -2.43 5.30 -18.64
C GLY A 94 -2.85 3.84 -18.45
N MET A 95 -4.15 3.60 -18.20
CA MET A 95 -4.71 2.26 -18.09
C MET A 95 -4.60 1.49 -19.40
N THR A 96 -4.87 2.11 -20.54
CA THR A 96 -4.72 1.47 -21.86
C THR A 96 -3.31 0.92 -22.04
N GLY A 97 -2.27 1.72 -21.77
CA GLY A 97 -0.87 1.27 -21.87
C GLY A 97 -0.54 0.10 -20.94
N ARG A 98 -1.06 0.12 -19.70
CA ARG A 98 -0.88 -1.01 -18.76
C ARG A 98 -1.54 -2.29 -19.26
N LEU A 99 -2.78 -2.19 -19.76
CA LEU A 99 -3.51 -3.33 -20.29
C LEU A 99 -2.86 -3.90 -21.56
N ASP A 100 -2.29 -3.06 -22.42
CA ASP A 100 -1.54 -3.50 -23.62
C ASP A 100 -0.30 -4.33 -23.21
N SER A 101 0.43 -3.92 -22.17
CA SER A 101 1.54 -4.70 -21.61
C SER A 101 1.09 -6.06 -21.09
N LEU A 102 0.03 -6.09 -20.27
CA LEU A 102 -0.50 -7.31 -19.67
C LEU A 102 -1.05 -8.29 -20.72
N GLU A 103 -1.74 -7.78 -21.75
CA GLU A 103 -2.27 -8.59 -22.83
C GLU A 103 -1.15 -9.16 -23.72
N LYS A 104 -0.14 -8.36 -24.04
CA LYS A 104 1.06 -8.80 -24.77
C LYS A 104 1.80 -9.89 -24.00
N ALA A 105 1.84 -9.82 -22.68
CA ALA A 105 2.41 -10.86 -21.81
C ALA A 105 1.51 -12.10 -21.69
N GLY A 106 0.25 -12.02 -22.15
CA GLY A 106 -0.74 -13.07 -22.08
C GLY A 106 -1.32 -13.29 -20.69
N TRP A 107 -1.28 -12.27 -19.83
CA TRP A 107 -1.80 -12.34 -18.46
C TRP A 107 -3.25 -11.93 -18.34
N ILE A 108 -3.72 -11.13 -19.29
CA ILE A 108 -5.12 -10.78 -19.46
C ILE A 108 -5.56 -11.04 -20.89
N GLN A 109 -6.86 -11.03 -21.11
CA GLN A 109 -7.50 -10.97 -22.42
C GLN A 109 -8.59 -9.92 -22.42
N ARG A 110 -8.79 -9.29 -23.60
CA ARG A 110 -9.90 -8.38 -23.83
C ARG A 110 -11.01 -9.14 -24.54
N HIS A 111 -12.24 -8.87 -24.17
CA HIS A 111 -13.42 -9.42 -24.83
C HIS A 111 -14.50 -8.35 -24.93
N PRO A 112 -15.47 -8.48 -25.84
CA PRO A 112 -16.67 -7.65 -25.82
C PRO A 112 -17.41 -7.84 -24.50
N ASP A 113 -17.89 -6.75 -23.89
CA ASP A 113 -18.68 -6.82 -22.68
C ASP A 113 -19.97 -7.64 -22.95
N ALA A 114 -20.41 -8.44 -21.98
CA ALA A 114 -21.56 -9.33 -22.13
C ALA A 114 -22.88 -8.55 -22.32
N ASP A 115 -22.99 -7.39 -21.65
CA ASP A 115 -24.21 -6.58 -21.63
C ASP A 115 -24.19 -5.48 -22.71
N ASP A 116 -23.01 -5.00 -23.10
CA ASP A 116 -22.84 -3.99 -24.14
C ASP A 116 -21.60 -4.28 -25.02
N ARG A 117 -21.82 -4.84 -26.19
CA ARG A 117 -20.79 -5.16 -27.18
C ARG A 117 -19.93 -3.97 -27.62
N ARG A 118 -20.32 -2.74 -27.29
CA ARG A 118 -19.53 -1.52 -27.54
C ARG A 118 -18.48 -1.30 -26.44
N ARG A 119 -18.61 -2.00 -25.34
CA ARG A 119 -17.66 -1.94 -24.22
C ARG A 119 -16.67 -3.10 -24.29
N VAL A 120 -15.50 -2.87 -23.74
CA VAL A 120 -14.44 -3.88 -23.61
C VAL A 120 -14.41 -4.36 -22.18
N GLY A 121 -14.50 -5.68 -21.99
CA GLY A 121 -14.23 -6.33 -20.75
C GLY A 121 -12.77 -6.81 -20.68
N ILE A 122 -12.21 -6.80 -19.50
CA ILE A 122 -10.89 -7.36 -19.18
C ILE A 122 -11.10 -8.60 -18.34
N GLU A 123 -10.45 -9.68 -18.74
CA GLU A 123 -10.46 -10.95 -17.99
C GLU A 123 -9.03 -11.42 -17.74
N ILE A 124 -8.74 -11.86 -16.52
CA ILE A 124 -7.45 -12.47 -16.20
C ILE A 124 -7.36 -13.86 -16.81
N THR A 125 -6.23 -14.18 -17.43
CA THR A 125 -5.98 -15.55 -17.94
C THR A 125 -5.54 -16.49 -16.83
N LYS A 126 -5.56 -17.78 -17.06
CA LYS A 126 -4.96 -18.77 -16.16
C LYS A 126 -3.49 -18.48 -15.88
N LYS A 127 -2.74 -18.01 -16.88
CA LYS A 127 -1.33 -17.60 -16.76
C LYS A 127 -1.19 -16.36 -15.88
N GLY A 128 -2.05 -15.34 -16.09
CA GLY A 128 -2.08 -14.14 -15.26
C GLY A 128 -2.44 -14.42 -13.81
N ALA A 129 -3.43 -15.26 -13.57
CA ALA A 129 -3.79 -15.67 -12.20
C ALA A 129 -2.66 -16.48 -11.52
N ALA A 130 -1.93 -17.30 -12.27
CA ALA A 130 -0.80 -18.07 -11.72
C ALA A 130 0.37 -17.17 -11.33
N ILE A 131 0.74 -16.20 -12.17
CA ILE A 131 1.84 -15.27 -11.88
C ILE A 131 1.47 -14.33 -10.72
N TRP A 132 0.23 -13.84 -10.68
CA TRP A 132 -0.26 -13.03 -9.57
C TRP A 132 -0.19 -13.79 -8.23
N ARG A 133 -0.67 -15.06 -8.18
CA ARG A 133 -0.58 -15.88 -6.95
C ARG A 133 0.86 -16.08 -6.52
N ARG A 134 1.77 -16.31 -7.45
CA ARG A 134 3.20 -16.47 -7.14
C ARG A 134 3.78 -15.19 -6.54
N ALA A 135 3.46 -14.03 -7.11
CA ALA A 135 3.88 -12.74 -6.58
C ALA A 135 3.33 -12.50 -5.17
N MET A 136 2.04 -12.82 -4.96
CA MET A 136 1.40 -12.74 -3.64
C MET A 136 2.06 -13.63 -2.59
N ASP A 137 2.40 -14.88 -2.95
CA ASP A 137 3.08 -15.83 -2.05
C ASP A 137 4.47 -15.32 -1.63
N LEU A 138 5.27 -14.84 -2.58
CA LEU A 138 6.59 -14.29 -2.30
C LEU A 138 6.53 -13.03 -1.44
N ARG A 139 5.61 -12.12 -1.78
CA ARG A 139 5.38 -10.90 -1.00
C ARG A 139 4.90 -11.23 0.42
N GLY A 140 3.91 -12.14 0.54
CA GLY A 140 3.36 -12.55 1.83
C GLY A 140 4.42 -13.12 2.77
N ARG A 141 5.33 -13.95 2.28
CA ARG A 141 6.45 -14.47 3.10
C ARG A 141 7.35 -13.38 3.64
N ALA A 142 7.67 -12.37 2.83
CA ALA A 142 8.49 -11.26 3.26
C ALA A 142 7.78 -10.35 4.29
N GLU A 143 6.46 -10.20 4.17
CA GLU A 143 5.63 -9.50 5.15
C GLU A 143 5.53 -10.31 6.47
N ASP A 144 5.30 -11.62 6.36
CA ASP A 144 5.20 -12.54 7.49
C ASP A 144 6.47 -12.56 8.33
N GLU A 145 7.65 -12.56 7.70
CA GLU A 145 8.94 -12.56 8.40
C GLU A 145 9.07 -11.39 9.38
N VAL A 146 8.59 -10.20 8.98
CA VAL A 146 8.64 -9.01 9.84
C VAL A 146 7.54 -9.05 10.90
N VAL A 147 6.32 -9.41 10.50
CA VAL A 147 5.15 -9.33 11.39
C VAL A 147 5.16 -10.45 12.45
N HIS A 148 5.71 -11.61 12.11
CA HIS A 148 5.86 -12.73 13.06
C HIS A 148 7.01 -12.55 14.07
N ALA A 149 7.78 -11.47 13.99
CA ALA A 149 8.62 -11.03 15.10
C ALA A 149 7.81 -10.64 16.35
N LEU A 150 6.50 -10.38 16.18
CA LEU A 150 5.56 -10.07 17.25
C LEU A 150 4.76 -11.31 17.67
N GLU A 151 4.46 -11.43 18.95
CA GLU A 151 3.52 -12.43 19.44
C GLU A 151 2.06 -12.11 19.00
N PRO A 152 1.13 -13.08 19.01
CA PRO A 152 -0.23 -12.88 18.50
C PRO A 152 -1.01 -11.71 19.13
N ASP A 153 -0.88 -11.51 20.43
CA ASP A 153 -1.51 -10.42 21.18
C ASP A 153 -0.87 -9.05 20.89
N GLU A 154 0.45 -9.02 20.67
CA GLU A 154 1.17 -7.82 20.22
C GLU A 154 0.75 -7.42 18.82
N ARG A 155 0.58 -8.38 17.89
CA ARG A 155 0.05 -8.12 16.55
C ARG A 155 -1.36 -7.52 16.59
N ALA A 156 -2.24 -8.08 17.43
CA ALA A 156 -3.59 -7.55 17.61
C ALA A 156 -3.58 -6.12 18.16
N THR A 157 -2.71 -5.85 19.12
CA THR A 157 -2.53 -4.53 19.73
C THR A 157 -2.02 -3.53 18.70
N LEU A 158 -0.95 -3.88 17.96
CA LEU A 158 -0.37 -3.02 16.92
C LEU A 158 -1.39 -2.72 15.82
N ALA A 159 -2.14 -3.72 15.35
CA ALA A 159 -3.19 -3.52 14.36
C ALA A 159 -4.27 -2.54 14.83
N ALA A 160 -4.69 -2.63 16.11
CA ALA A 160 -5.65 -1.70 16.69
C ALA A 160 -5.11 -0.27 16.82
N LEU A 161 -3.83 -0.11 17.15
CA LEU A 161 -3.18 1.20 17.25
C LEU A 161 -3.02 1.84 15.86
N LEU A 162 -2.54 1.08 14.88
CA LEU A 162 -2.44 1.55 13.49
C LEU A 162 -3.80 1.92 12.90
N LYS A 163 -4.86 1.14 13.21
CA LYS A 163 -6.22 1.49 12.79
C LYS A 163 -6.66 2.87 13.32
N LYS A 164 -6.35 3.20 14.58
CA LYS A 164 -6.66 4.54 15.13
C LYS A 164 -5.94 5.64 14.36
N MET A 165 -4.69 5.41 13.96
CA MET A 165 -3.91 6.39 13.19
C MET A 165 -4.47 6.57 11.77
N THR A 166 -4.80 5.47 11.07
CA THR A 166 -5.37 5.54 9.72
C THR A 166 -6.73 6.22 9.69
N LEU A 167 -7.59 5.98 10.65
CA LEU A 167 -8.89 6.65 10.76
C LEU A 167 -8.79 8.19 10.84
N VAL A 168 -7.72 8.73 11.41
CA VAL A 168 -7.48 10.18 11.42
C VAL A 168 -7.20 10.72 10.01
N THR A 169 -6.53 9.92 9.16
CA THR A 169 -6.20 10.30 7.79
C THR A 169 -7.34 10.08 6.80
N GLU A 170 -8.30 9.23 7.16
CA GLU A 170 -9.48 8.90 6.35
C GLU A 170 -10.72 9.73 6.72
N ALA A 171 -10.64 10.47 7.85
CA ALA A 171 -11.73 11.37 8.24
C ALA A 171 -11.93 12.43 7.14
N PRO A 172 -13.17 12.64 6.64
CA PRO A 172 -13.42 13.70 5.66
C PRO A 172 -12.97 15.03 6.26
N GLU A 173 -12.35 15.89 5.44
CA GLU A 173 -11.98 17.27 5.79
C GLU A 173 -13.26 18.07 6.14
N ASN A 174 -13.81 17.89 7.32
CA ASN A 174 -14.95 18.63 7.81
C ASN A 174 -14.45 19.76 8.73
N ASP A 175 -14.72 20.99 8.26
CA ASP A 175 -14.84 22.22 9.06
C ASP A 175 -13.60 22.79 9.77
N VAL A 176 -12.63 23.27 8.99
CA VAL A 176 -11.75 24.34 9.47
C VAL A 176 -12.17 25.74 8.94
N SER A 177 -13.30 25.86 8.22
CA SER A 177 -13.70 27.14 7.59
C SER A 177 -14.85 27.90 8.26
N SER A 178 -15.29 27.54 9.47
CA SER A 178 -16.40 28.27 10.15
C SER A 178 -16.05 28.93 11.48
N GLY A 179 -14.80 29.32 11.70
CA GLY A 179 -14.36 29.89 12.98
C GLY A 179 -13.62 31.23 12.92
N SER A 180 -13.76 32.05 11.86
CA SER A 180 -13.09 33.37 11.85
C SER A 180 -13.89 34.42 11.09
N SER A 181 -15.08 34.75 11.61
CA SER A 181 -15.75 36.02 11.22
C SER A 181 -16.78 36.42 12.27
N SER A 182 -16.34 37.00 13.37
CA SER A 182 -17.16 37.90 14.22
C SER A 182 -16.28 38.46 15.33
N ALA A 183 -15.69 39.61 15.11
CA ALA A 183 -15.48 40.64 16.12
C ALA A 183 -14.51 41.73 15.61
N VAL A 184 -15.00 42.61 14.72
CA VAL A 184 -14.57 44.01 14.70
C VAL A 184 -15.77 44.85 14.28
N SER A 185 -16.49 45.38 15.26
CA SER A 185 -17.26 46.61 15.17
C SER A 185 -17.66 47.01 16.59
N GLY A 186 -17.02 48.06 17.10
CA GLY A 186 -17.31 48.70 18.37
C GLY A 186 -16.20 49.63 18.74
#